data_3ff3105847b0d4e4c81389f56083efc6
#
_entry.id   3ff3105847b0d4e4c81389f56083efc6
#
_cell.length_a   1.000
_cell.length_b   1.000
_cell.length_c   1.000
_cell.angle_alpha   90.00
_cell.angle_beta   90.00
_cell.angle_gamma   90.00
#
_symmetry.space_group_name_H-M   'P 1'
#
loop_
_entity.id
_entity.type
_entity.pdbx_description
1 polymer ?
#
loop_
_entity_poly.entity_id
_entity_poly.type
_entity_poly.pdbx_seq_one_letter_code
_entity_poly.pdbx_strand_id
1 'polypeptide(L)'
;TLTDSSAASDVYKRQEGNKVGDHNGIHEFTVGQRKGLPGGYGSPRYVTKINVQNKNVTIGERNDLLVSSFIVEELSCVNDLEYKNLTIQTRYNSEDLPCEIKKLSDTKVLVQLKEPAFGVAPGQFGVIYNGTKVVCGGRISPKVLENIGWKRKMFEKLLTS
;
A
#
# COMPACT_ATOMS: atom_id res chain seq x y z
N THR A 1 -11.52 14.30 -41.91
CA THR A 1 -10.42 13.78 -41.09
C THR A 1 -10.79 13.88 -39.61
N LEU A 2 -11.43 12.84 -39.13
CA LEU A 2 -11.67 12.67 -37.70
C LEU A 2 -10.36 12.28 -37.04
N THR A 3 -9.66 13.24 -36.48
CA THR A 3 -8.65 12.96 -35.49
C THR A 3 -9.39 12.52 -34.23
N ASP A 4 -9.52 11.22 -34.06
CA ASP A 4 -9.88 10.63 -32.79
C ASP A 4 -8.74 10.84 -31.83
N SER A 5 -8.67 12.03 -31.25
CA SER A 5 -7.93 12.23 -30.02
C SER A 5 -8.79 11.64 -28.91
N SER A 6 -8.74 10.33 -28.75
CA SER A 6 -9.15 9.72 -27.49
C SER A 6 -8.18 10.18 -26.41
N ALA A 7 -8.38 11.39 -25.95
CA ALA A 7 -7.84 11.83 -24.68
C ALA A 7 -8.30 10.78 -23.68
N ALA A 8 -7.35 10.05 -23.09
CA ALA A 8 -7.65 9.07 -22.06
C ALA A 8 -8.48 9.80 -21.01
N SER A 9 -9.78 9.54 -20.99
CA SER A 9 -10.68 10.20 -20.06
C SER A 9 -10.33 9.71 -18.66
N ASP A 10 -10.15 10.65 -17.75
CA ASP A 10 -9.90 10.39 -16.34
C ASP A 10 -11.11 9.65 -15.78
N VAL A 11 -10.97 8.36 -15.47
CA VAL A 11 -12.11 7.51 -15.09
C VAL A 11 -11.93 6.84 -13.76
N TYR A 12 -13.05 6.67 -13.03
CA TYR A 12 -13.15 5.73 -11.94
C TYR A 12 -13.38 4.32 -12.46
N LYS A 13 -12.67 3.35 -11.89
CA LYS A 13 -12.86 1.92 -12.16
C LYS A 13 -13.12 1.14 -10.88
N ARG A 14 -13.85 0.04 -10.98
CA ARG A 14 -13.90 -0.98 -9.94
C ARG A 14 -12.65 -1.87 -9.98
N GLN A 15 -12.45 -2.68 -8.96
CA GLN A 15 -11.38 -3.68 -8.89
C GLN A 15 -11.37 -4.60 -10.13
N GLU A 16 -12.54 -4.97 -10.64
CA GLU A 16 -12.72 -5.81 -11.82
C GLU A 16 -12.45 -5.07 -13.15
N GLY A 17 -12.11 -3.78 -13.08
CA GLY A 17 -11.77 -2.95 -14.24
C GLY A 17 -12.96 -2.21 -14.91
N ASN A 18 -14.18 -2.42 -14.42
CA ASN A 18 -15.37 -1.76 -14.97
C ASN A 18 -15.38 -0.26 -14.66
N LYS A 19 -15.60 0.56 -15.68
CA LYS A 19 -15.79 2.00 -15.53
C LYS A 19 -17.06 2.30 -14.74
N VAL A 20 -16.98 3.20 -13.77
CA VAL A 20 -18.12 3.63 -12.92
C VAL A 20 -18.36 5.13 -12.93
N GLY A 21 -17.49 5.91 -13.56
CA GLY A 21 -17.66 7.35 -13.68
C GLY A 21 -16.41 8.03 -14.23
N ASP A 22 -16.49 9.33 -14.38
CA ASP A 22 -15.41 10.20 -14.82
C ASP A 22 -14.98 11.12 -13.67
N HIS A 23 -13.72 11.58 -13.68
CA HIS A 23 -13.19 12.55 -12.72
C HIS A 23 -12.32 13.61 -13.43
N ASN A 24 -12.00 14.70 -12.72
CA ASN A 24 -11.34 15.86 -13.30
C ASN A 24 -9.80 15.81 -13.23
N GLY A 25 -9.23 14.77 -12.65
CA GLY A 25 -7.79 14.61 -12.58
C GLY A 25 -7.36 13.72 -11.42
N ILE A 26 -6.35 12.90 -11.65
CA ILE A 26 -5.83 11.95 -10.63
C ILE A 26 -5.14 12.65 -9.45
N HIS A 27 -4.70 13.91 -9.64
CA HIS A 27 -4.02 14.70 -8.60
C HIS A 27 -4.94 15.09 -7.42
N GLU A 28 -6.25 14.98 -7.60
CA GLU A 28 -7.23 15.24 -6.55
C GLU A 28 -7.43 14.03 -5.61
N PHE A 29 -6.81 12.88 -5.91
CA PHE A 29 -7.05 11.63 -5.20
C PHE A 29 -5.82 11.14 -4.44
N THR A 30 -6.11 10.50 -3.31
CA THR A 30 -5.11 9.81 -2.47
C THR A 30 -5.62 8.40 -2.16
N VAL A 31 -4.75 7.41 -2.20
CA VAL A 31 -5.09 6.03 -1.77
C VAL A 31 -5.59 6.05 -0.32
N GLY A 32 -6.74 5.42 -0.10
CA GLY A 32 -7.44 5.44 1.19
C GLY A 32 -8.52 6.54 1.31
N GLN A 33 -8.61 7.45 0.36
CA GLN A 33 -9.63 8.51 0.34
C GLN A 33 -11.03 7.93 0.22
N ARG A 34 -11.96 8.46 1.01
CA ARG A 34 -13.38 8.09 1.00
C ARG A 34 -14.28 9.18 0.42
N LYS A 35 -13.97 10.45 0.73
CA LYS A 35 -14.79 11.60 0.33
C LYS A 35 -14.62 11.93 -1.15
N GLY A 36 -15.65 12.44 -1.79
CA GLY A 36 -15.60 12.89 -3.19
C GLY A 36 -15.66 11.77 -4.23
N LEU A 37 -15.99 10.55 -3.84
CA LEU A 37 -16.15 9.42 -4.76
C LEU A 37 -17.61 9.28 -5.23
N PRO A 38 -17.85 8.67 -6.43
CA PRO A 38 -19.20 8.39 -6.89
C PRO A 38 -20.00 7.60 -5.86
N GLY A 39 -21.24 8.01 -5.63
CA GLY A 39 -22.15 7.38 -4.66
C GLY A 39 -22.98 6.23 -5.27
N GLY A 40 -23.88 5.68 -4.47
CA GLY A 40 -24.90 4.72 -4.94
C GLY A 40 -24.56 3.24 -4.74
N TYR A 41 -23.55 2.93 -3.93
CA TYR A 41 -23.09 1.54 -3.75
C TYR A 41 -23.60 0.83 -2.49
N GLY A 42 -24.42 1.48 -1.68
CA GLY A 42 -24.91 0.89 -0.41
C GLY A 42 -23.86 0.72 0.69
N SER A 43 -22.57 0.71 0.33
CA SER A 43 -21.43 0.64 1.27
C SER A 43 -20.38 1.70 0.94
N PRO A 44 -19.60 2.13 1.94
CA PRO A 44 -18.52 3.09 1.73
C PRO A 44 -17.49 2.59 0.71
N ARG A 45 -17.05 3.48 -0.19
CA ARG A 45 -15.99 3.21 -1.16
C ARG A 45 -14.75 4.02 -0.84
N TYR A 46 -13.61 3.50 -1.25
CA TYR A 46 -12.29 4.07 -1.02
C TYR A 46 -11.47 4.02 -2.29
N VAL A 47 -10.58 4.97 -2.47
CA VAL A 47 -9.54 4.89 -3.49
C VAL A 47 -8.56 3.79 -3.11
N THR A 48 -8.48 2.74 -3.92
CA THR A 48 -7.59 1.59 -3.68
C THR A 48 -6.32 1.65 -4.50
N LYS A 49 -6.38 2.27 -5.69
CA LYS A 49 -5.23 2.40 -6.59
C LYS A 49 -5.37 3.63 -7.47
N ILE A 50 -4.26 4.27 -7.75
CA ILE A 50 -4.16 5.36 -8.72
C ILE A 50 -3.16 4.93 -9.80
N ASN A 51 -3.60 4.90 -11.04
CA ASN A 51 -2.74 4.64 -12.19
C ASN A 51 -2.47 5.96 -12.92
N VAL A 52 -1.24 6.45 -12.79
CA VAL A 52 -0.82 7.73 -13.37
C VAL A 52 -0.79 7.68 -14.91
N GLN A 53 -0.36 6.54 -15.46
CA GLN A 53 -0.21 6.38 -16.92
C GLN A 53 -1.55 6.43 -17.64
N ASN A 54 -2.54 5.72 -17.11
CA ASN A 54 -3.88 5.61 -17.70
C ASN A 54 -4.86 6.62 -17.10
N LYS A 55 -4.43 7.46 -16.16
CA LYS A 55 -5.27 8.41 -15.44
C LYS A 55 -6.52 7.77 -14.81
N ASN A 56 -6.38 6.55 -14.33
CA ASN A 56 -7.47 5.79 -13.72
C ASN A 56 -7.36 5.79 -12.19
N VAL A 57 -8.49 6.01 -11.54
CA VAL A 57 -8.66 5.84 -10.09
C VAL A 57 -9.49 4.58 -9.85
N THR A 58 -8.93 3.60 -9.16
CA THR A 58 -9.65 2.39 -8.78
C THR A 58 -10.30 2.61 -7.42
N ILE A 59 -11.57 2.29 -7.32
CA ILE A 59 -12.35 2.33 -6.09
C ILE A 59 -12.76 0.93 -5.65
N GLY A 60 -12.74 0.71 -4.36
CA GLY A 60 -13.06 -0.58 -3.76
C GLY A 60 -13.61 -0.45 -2.34
N GLU A 61 -13.72 -1.56 -1.66
CA GLU A 61 -14.15 -1.63 -0.27
C GLU A 61 -12.97 -1.41 0.69
N ARG A 62 -13.27 -1.22 1.97
CA ARG A 62 -12.23 -1.04 3.00
C ARG A 62 -11.29 -2.24 3.07
N ASN A 63 -11.80 -3.44 2.89
CA ASN A 63 -11.02 -4.67 2.93
C ASN A 63 -9.98 -4.75 1.81
N ASP A 64 -10.23 -4.09 0.68
CA ASP A 64 -9.28 -4.02 -0.44
C ASP A 64 -8.04 -3.18 -0.12
N LEU A 65 -8.08 -2.41 0.97
CA LEU A 65 -6.98 -1.59 1.46
C LEU A 65 -6.21 -2.23 2.62
N LEU A 66 -6.61 -3.42 3.07
CA LEU A 66 -5.89 -4.15 4.10
C LEU A 66 -4.61 -4.74 3.53
N VAL A 67 -3.50 -4.43 4.17
CA VAL A 67 -2.16 -4.87 3.77
C VAL A 67 -1.62 -5.81 4.83
N SER A 68 -1.14 -6.98 4.42
CA SER A 68 -0.53 -7.98 5.29
C SER A 68 0.99 -7.99 5.24
N SER A 69 1.56 -7.52 4.13
CA SER A 69 3.02 -7.49 3.96
C SER A 69 3.45 -6.43 2.95
N PHE A 70 4.64 -5.90 3.17
CA PHE A 70 5.23 -4.86 2.32
C PHE A 70 6.75 -4.82 2.49
N ILE A 71 7.42 -4.15 1.56
CA ILE A 71 8.87 -3.92 1.62
C ILE A 71 9.13 -2.52 2.17
N VAL A 72 10.07 -2.43 3.11
CA VAL A 72 10.68 -1.17 3.53
C VAL A 72 12.07 -1.09 2.91
N GLU A 73 12.32 -0.02 2.19
CA GLU A 73 13.58 0.26 1.49
C GLU A 73 14.24 1.55 2.00
N GLU A 74 15.44 1.84 1.53
CA GLU A 74 16.26 2.93 2.06
C GLU A 74 16.47 2.81 3.59
N LEU A 75 16.67 1.58 4.05
CA LEU A 75 16.67 1.24 5.45
C LEU A 75 17.89 1.80 6.17
N SER A 76 17.65 2.50 7.27
CA SER A 76 18.68 2.89 8.25
C SER A 76 18.40 2.15 9.55
N CYS A 77 19.38 1.41 10.05
CA CYS A 77 19.25 0.59 11.25
C CYS A 77 20.21 1.04 12.33
N VAL A 78 19.76 0.95 13.57
CA VAL A 78 20.61 1.07 14.76
C VAL A 78 21.20 -0.32 15.07
N ASN A 79 22.47 -0.39 15.38
CA ASN A 79 23.24 -1.63 15.50
C ASN A 79 22.65 -2.66 16.47
N ASP A 80 22.89 -3.95 16.13
CA ASP A 80 22.56 -5.15 16.91
C ASP A 80 21.06 -5.41 17.12
N LEU A 81 20.49 -6.08 16.13
CA LEU A 81 19.07 -6.36 16.06
C LEU A 81 18.74 -7.75 16.59
N GLU A 82 18.06 -7.78 17.73
CA GLU A 82 17.20 -8.91 18.03
C GLU A 82 15.90 -8.78 17.25
N TYR A 83 15.66 -9.67 16.29
CA TYR A 83 14.47 -9.68 15.43
C TYR A 83 13.25 -10.35 16.08
N LYS A 84 13.11 -10.23 17.40
CA LYS A 84 11.98 -10.82 18.14
C LYS A 84 11.04 -9.75 18.64
N ASN A 85 9.74 -10.04 18.59
CA ASN A 85 8.68 -9.15 19.11
C ASN A 85 8.72 -7.73 18.53
N LEU A 86 8.91 -7.64 17.21
CA LEU A 86 8.96 -6.37 16.52
C LEU A 86 7.58 -5.80 16.28
N THR A 87 7.51 -4.47 16.29
CA THR A 87 6.36 -3.70 15.82
C THR A 87 6.80 -2.68 14.79
N ILE A 88 5.88 -2.25 13.94
CA ILE A 88 6.11 -1.18 12.98
C ILE A 88 5.04 -0.10 13.09
N GLN A 89 5.47 1.15 13.10
CA GLN A 89 4.59 2.31 12.89
C GLN A 89 4.77 2.80 11.46
N THR A 90 3.68 2.95 10.73
CA THR A 90 3.69 3.39 9.33
C THR A 90 3.28 4.85 9.16
N ARG A 91 2.87 5.51 10.24
CA ARG A 91 2.55 6.94 10.33
C ARG A 91 2.87 7.46 11.73
N TYR A 92 3.13 8.75 11.82
CA TYR A 92 3.27 9.42 13.11
C TYR A 92 1.99 9.21 13.96
N ASN A 93 2.15 8.81 15.21
CA ASN A 93 1.08 8.48 16.15
C ASN A 93 0.09 7.39 15.68
N SER A 94 0.50 6.51 14.77
CA SER A 94 -0.29 5.31 14.47
C SER A 94 -0.10 4.24 15.55
N GLU A 95 -1.00 3.26 15.56
CA GLU A 95 -0.84 2.06 16.37
C GLU A 95 0.41 1.29 15.99
N ASP A 96 1.02 0.64 16.98
CA ASP A 96 2.11 -0.30 16.78
C ASP A 96 1.56 -1.58 16.17
N LEU A 97 1.97 -1.88 14.96
CA LEU A 97 1.55 -3.08 14.24
C LEU A 97 2.56 -4.21 14.49
N PRO A 98 2.17 -5.28 15.21
CA PRO A 98 3.04 -6.43 15.40
C PRO A 98 3.45 -7.04 14.07
N CYS A 99 4.74 -7.28 13.90
CA CYS A 99 5.29 -7.76 12.65
C CYS A 99 6.49 -8.70 12.83
N GLU A 100 6.80 -9.39 11.75
CA GLU A 100 8.06 -10.08 11.54
C GLU A 100 8.78 -9.43 10.36
N ILE A 101 10.09 -9.45 10.38
CA ILE A 101 10.89 -8.92 9.26
C ILE A 101 11.83 -9.96 8.72
N LYS A 102 12.04 -9.91 7.41
CA LYS A 102 13.06 -10.70 6.70
C LYS A 102 13.98 -9.77 5.93
N LYS A 103 15.26 -9.87 6.18
CA LYS A 103 16.28 -9.10 5.45
C LYS A 103 16.32 -9.55 4.00
N LEU A 104 16.14 -8.62 3.07
CA LEU A 104 16.28 -8.85 1.62
C LEU A 104 17.64 -8.35 1.12
N SER A 105 18.14 -7.26 1.69
CA SER A 105 19.46 -6.70 1.43
C SER A 105 19.88 -5.82 2.61
N ASP A 106 21.03 -5.17 2.54
CA ASP A 106 21.45 -4.25 3.61
C ASP A 106 20.56 -3.01 3.75
N THR A 107 19.80 -2.68 2.70
CA THR A 107 18.93 -1.50 2.66
C THR A 107 17.45 -1.85 2.52
N LYS A 108 17.08 -3.14 2.52
CA LYS A 108 15.68 -3.57 2.31
C LYS A 108 15.30 -4.71 3.23
N VAL A 109 14.12 -4.60 3.81
CA VAL A 109 13.48 -5.67 4.57
C VAL A 109 12.07 -5.89 4.06
N LEU A 110 11.66 -7.15 4.11
CA LEU A 110 10.27 -7.54 3.99
C LEU A 110 9.64 -7.49 5.37
N VAL A 111 8.56 -6.75 5.50
CA VAL A 111 7.74 -6.70 6.71
C VAL A 111 6.51 -7.54 6.49
N GLN A 112 6.24 -8.47 7.38
CA GLN A 112 5.02 -9.26 7.44
C GLN A 112 4.27 -8.92 8.72
N LEU A 113 3.08 -8.35 8.59
CA LEU A 113 2.23 -8.03 9.72
C LEU A 113 1.56 -9.31 10.26
N LYS A 114 1.42 -9.41 11.58
CA LYS A 114 0.68 -10.53 12.21
C LYS A 114 -0.81 -10.46 11.91
N GLU A 115 -1.33 -9.25 11.81
CA GLU A 115 -2.71 -8.98 11.38
C GLU A 115 -2.69 -7.93 10.26
N PRO A 116 -3.55 -8.07 9.24
CA PRO A 116 -3.64 -7.09 8.17
C PRO A 116 -4.06 -5.73 8.68
N ALA A 117 -3.39 -4.69 8.21
CA ALA A 117 -3.62 -3.32 8.64
C ALA A 117 -4.16 -2.43 7.52
N PHE A 118 -5.01 -1.48 7.90
CA PHE A 118 -5.51 -0.43 7.03
C PHE A 118 -4.57 0.78 7.03
N GLY A 119 -4.43 1.39 5.87
CA GLY A 119 -3.78 2.69 5.73
C GLY A 119 -2.25 2.63 5.61
N VAL A 120 -1.68 1.47 5.36
CA VAL A 120 -0.30 1.35 4.91
C VAL A 120 -0.24 1.78 3.45
N ALA A 121 0.58 2.76 3.13
CA ALA A 121 0.67 3.31 1.80
C ALA A 121 2.12 3.45 1.31
N PRO A 122 2.37 3.28 0.01
CA PRO A 122 3.67 3.53 -0.59
C PRO A 122 4.17 4.96 -0.33
N GLY A 123 5.47 5.11 -0.14
CA GLY A 123 6.10 6.40 0.11
C GLY A 123 6.03 6.88 1.57
N GLN A 124 5.21 6.28 2.40
CA GLN A 124 5.22 6.55 3.85
C GLN A 124 6.50 6.02 4.49
N PHE A 125 6.88 6.61 5.60
CA PHE A 125 8.01 6.17 6.40
C PHE A 125 7.56 5.17 7.45
N GLY A 126 8.18 3.98 7.46
CA GLY A 126 7.95 2.96 8.46
C GLY A 126 9.09 2.92 9.47
N VAL A 127 8.76 2.93 10.76
CA VAL A 127 9.73 2.80 11.85
C VAL A 127 9.47 1.50 12.60
N ILE A 128 10.51 0.67 12.68
CA ILE A 128 10.47 -0.64 13.33
C ILE A 128 11.05 -0.52 14.72
N TYR A 129 10.32 -1.07 15.68
CA TYR A 129 10.67 -1.04 17.12
C TYR A 129 10.82 -2.46 17.68
N ASN A 130 11.70 -2.59 18.67
CA ASN A 130 11.71 -3.68 19.62
C ASN A 130 11.34 -3.09 20.98
N GLY A 131 10.11 -3.31 21.42
CA GLY A 131 9.56 -2.61 22.57
C GLY A 131 9.55 -1.10 22.32
N THR A 132 10.27 -0.33 23.14
CA THR A 132 10.40 1.14 22.98
C THR A 132 11.63 1.58 22.19
N LYS A 133 12.47 0.65 21.80
CA LYS A 133 13.73 0.95 21.08
C LYS A 133 13.51 0.94 19.58
N VAL A 134 13.95 2.00 18.91
CA VAL A 134 14.01 2.05 17.45
C VAL A 134 15.06 1.07 16.95
N VAL A 135 14.67 0.23 16.01
CA VAL A 135 15.51 -0.80 15.39
C VAL A 135 15.97 -0.35 14.00
N CYS A 136 15.00 -0.03 13.15
CA CYS A 136 15.22 0.43 11.80
C CYS A 136 14.12 1.41 11.38
N GLY A 137 14.42 2.22 10.38
CA GLY A 137 13.44 3.05 9.69
C GLY A 137 13.74 3.13 8.21
N GLY A 138 12.71 3.26 7.40
CA GLY A 138 12.85 3.37 5.96
C GLY A 138 11.53 3.70 5.28
N ARG A 139 11.57 3.79 3.97
CA ARG A 139 10.41 4.14 3.14
C ARG A 139 9.67 2.89 2.69
N ILE A 140 8.36 2.91 2.77
CA ILE A 140 7.50 1.83 2.25
C ILE A 140 7.57 1.86 0.74
N SER A 141 8.01 0.74 0.15
CA SER A 141 8.21 0.60 -1.30
C SER A 141 6.87 0.55 -2.04
N PRO A 142 6.76 1.19 -3.21
CA PRO A 142 5.58 1.08 -4.07
C PRO A 142 5.45 -0.29 -4.76
N LYS A 143 6.50 -1.11 -4.73
CA LYS A 143 6.61 -2.30 -5.59
C LYS A 143 5.82 -3.51 -5.11
N VAL A 144 5.58 -3.67 -3.80
CA VAL A 144 4.83 -4.81 -3.27
C VAL A 144 4.01 -4.37 -2.07
N LEU A 145 2.73 -4.14 -2.30
CA LEU A 145 1.69 -4.10 -1.28
C LEU A 145 0.79 -5.31 -1.54
N GLU A 146 0.91 -6.34 -0.72
CA GLU A 146 -0.04 -7.45 -0.78
C GLU A 146 -1.27 -7.14 0.05
N ASN A 147 -2.40 -7.02 -0.63
CA ASN A 147 -3.71 -7.02 -0.03
C ASN A 147 -4.13 -8.47 0.28
N ILE A 148 -4.96 -8.65 1.29
CA ILE A 148 -5.55 -9.96 1.61
C ILE A 148 -6.24 -10.51 0.35
N GLY A 149 -5.74 -11.61 -0.19
CA GLY A 149 -6.28 -12.25 -1.39
C GLY A 149 -5.29 -12.39 -2.54
N TRP A 150 -4.13 -11.74 -2.49
CA TRP A 150 -3.08 -11.91 -3.49
C TRP A 150 -1.99 -12.88 -3.03
N LYS A 151 -2.17 -14.12 -3.41
CA LYS A 151 -1.23 -15.23 -3.63
C LYS A 151 0.05 -15.26 -2.79
N ARG A 152 -0.01 -16.02 -1.72
CA ARG A 152 1.11 -16.64 -1.01
C ARG A 152 2.22 -17.16 -1.97
N LYS A 153 1.88 -17.58 -3.17
CA LYS A 153 2.81 -18.09 -4.19
C LYS A 153 3.77 -17.07 -4.78
N MET A 154 3.39 -15.80 -4.92
CA MET A 154 4.32 -14.77 -5.43
C MET A 154 5.32 -14.34 -4.36
N PHE A 155 4.90 -14.39 -3.11
CA PHE A 155 5.73 -14.07 -1.97
C PHE A 155 6.85 -15.09 -1.77
N GLU A 156 6.52 -16.38 -1.86
CA GLU A 156 7.50 -17.47 -1.82
C GLU A 156 8.51 -17.37 -2.96
N LYS A 157 8.09 -16.91 -4.14
CA LYS A 157 8.97 -16.73 -5.30
C LYS A 157 9.96 -15.57 -5.14
N LEU A 158 9.57 -14.48 -4.46
CA LEU A 158 10.47 -13.37 -4.10
C LEU A 158 11.43 -13.73 -2.97
N LEU A 159 11.08 -14.72 -2.14
CA LEU A 159 11.91 -15.20 -1.03
C LEU A 159 12.94 -16.24 -1.47
N THR A 160 12.78 -16.86 -2.62
CA THR A 160 13.65 -17.93 -3.17
C THR A 160 14.53 -17.50 -4.33
N SER A 161 14.39 -16.27 -4.78
CA SER A 161 15.26 -15.71 -5.84
C SER A 161 16.42 -14.92 -5.24
#